data_75c59dfe05be181b0f1b40443196b069
#
_entry.id   75c59dfe05be181b0f1b40443196b069
#
_cell.length_a   1.000
_cell.length_b   1.000
_cell.length_c   1.000
_cell.angle_alpha   90.00
_cell.angle_beta   90.00
_cell.angle_gamma   90.00
#
_symmetry.space_group_name_H-M   'P 1'
#
loop_
_entity.id
_entity.type
_entity.pdbx_description
1 polymer ?
#
loop_
_entity_poly.entity_id
_entity_poly.type
_entity_poly.pdbx_seq_one_letter_code
_entity_poly.pdbx_strand_id
1 'polypeptide(L)'
;MHQNADRWVAAYVQCNSLPYENTYLDLDPEVKDAWGLPAMRITTTSHPDDFKSMEFFRQKSLEILMAAGANTVWADPVTDSSGGAHSRGTCRMGNDPKTSVVNKFHRAHDVPNLYIVDGSSFVTGGRNHPTMTISALAFRAADTLVRAARSGDLKAAI
;
A
#
# COMPACT_ATOMS: atom_id res chain seq x y z
N MET A 1 14.84 -11.88 29.20
CA MET A 1 15.08 -11.16 27.93
C MET A 1 16.50 -10.58 27.82
N HIS A 2 17.10 -10.04 28.89
CA HIS A 2 18.42 -9.41 28.80
C HIS A 2 19.62 -10.35 28.57
N GLN A 3 19.52 -11.62 28.88
CA GLN A 3 20.67 -12.56 28.85
C GLN A 3 21.11 -12.97 27.42
N ASN A 4 20.30 -12.73 26.38
CA ASN A 4 20.58 -13.16 25.02
C ASN A 4 20.41 -12.02 23.98
N ALA A 5 20.34 -10.76 24.42
CA ALA A 5 20.05 -9.64 23.53
C ALA A 5 21.08 -9.46 22.38
N ASP A 6 22.32 -9.93 22.64
CA ASP A 6 23.44 -9.90 21.69
C ASP A 6 23.58 -11.19 20.86
N ARG A 7 22.68 -12.17 21.03
CA ARG A 7 22.74 -13.49 20.41
C ARG A 7 21.53 -13.82 19.53
N TRP A 8 20.68 -12.84 19.30
CA TRP A 8 19.46 -13.04 18.52
C TRP A 8 19.53 -12.31 17.19
N VAL A 9 19.13 -13.00 16.14
CA VAL A 9 18.97 -12.46 14.80
C VAL A 9 17.55 -12.76 14.33
N ALA A 10 16.87 -11.80 13.79
CA ALA A 10 15.55 -11.95 13.18
C ALA A 10 15.64 -11.80 11.67
N ALA A 11 14.97 -12.68 10.93
CA ALA A 11 14.74 -12.56 9.51
C ALA A 11 13.29 -12.10 9.30
N TYR A 12 13.11 -10.95 8.66
CA TYR A 12 11.81 -10.42 8.29
C TYR A 12 11.62 -10.53 6.79
N VAL A 13 10.46 -10.98 6.37
CA VAL A 13 10.11 -11.09 4.96
C VAL A 13 8.88 -10.25 4.68
N GLN A 14 8.97 -9.43 3.64
CA GLN A 14 7.82 -8.72 3.08
C GLN A 14 7.34 -9.45 1.84
N CYS A 15 6.09 -9.88 1.85
CA CYS A 15 5.42 -10.45 0.69
C CYS A 15 4.71 -9.38 -0.13
N ASN A 16 4.41 -9.68 -1.38
CA ASN A 16 3.52 -8.84 -2.16
C ASN A 16 2.11 -8.98 -1.62
N SER A 17 1.36 -7.87 -1.63
CA SER A 17 -0.09 -7.88 -1.50
C SER A 17 -0.67 -7.37 -2.81
N LEU A 18 -1.54 -8.16 -3.42
CA LEU A 18 -2.22 -7.81 -4.65
C LEU A 18 -3.47 -6.98 -4.35
N PRO A 19 -3.96 -6.17 -5.30
CA PRO A 19 -5.17 -5.38 -5.12
C PRO A 19 -6.40 -6.28 -5.30
N TYR A 20 -7.06 -6.61 -4.20
CA TYR A 20 -8.29 -7.39 -4.19
C TYR A 20 -9.50 -6.48 -3.96
N GLU A 21 -10.62 -6.77 -4.61
CA GLU A 21 -11.86 -5.98 -4.50
C GLU A 21 -12.51 -6.05 -3.11
N ASN A 22 -12.19 -7.09 -2.34
CA ASN A 22 -12.64 -7.24 -0.95
C ASN A 22 -11.78 -6.49 0.09
N THR A 23 -10.81 -5.70 -0.39
CA THR A 23 -10.01 -4.80 0.45
C THR A 23 -10.27 -3.36 0.02
N TYR A 24 -10.99 -2.61 0.84
CA TYR A 24 -11.47 -1.27 0.48
C TYR A 24 -11.68 -0.37 1.71
N LEU A 25 -11.87 0.90 1.42
CA LEU A 25 -12.28 1.90 2.41
C LEU A 25 -13.71 2.35 2.10
N ASP A 26 -14.52 2.49 3.13
CA ASP A 26 -15.83 3.12 3.05
C ASP A 26 -16.11 3.97 4.30
N LEU A 27 -17.28 4.57 4.34
CA LEU A 27 -17.74 5.33 5.50
C LEU A 27 -18.64 4.46 6.36
N ASP A 28 -18.40 4.47 7.67
CA ASP A 28 -19.22 3.74 8.61
C ASP A 28 -20.63 4.39 8.70
N PRO A 29 -21.73 3.64 8.53
CA PRO A 29 -23.07 4.20 8.54
C PRO A 29 -23.54 4.63 9.93
N GLU A 30 -22.94 4.12 11.01
CA GLU A 30 -23.38 4.32 12.39
C GLU A 30 -22.39 5.15 13.20
N VAL A 31 -21.11 4.87 13.04
CA VAL A 31 -20.04 5.51 13.81
C VAL A 31 -19.68 6.87 13.22
N LYS A 32 -19.64 7.88 14.07
CA LYS A 32 -19.23 9.25 13.70
C LYS A 32 -18.04 9.69 14.54
N ASP A 33 -17.24 10.57 13.94
CA ASP A 33 -16.15 11.24 14.63
C ASP A 33 -16.66 12.36 15.58
N ALA A 34 -15.72 13.05 16.23
CA ALA A 34 -16.03 14.13 17.17
C ALA A 34 -16.75 15.34 16.54
N TRP A 35 -16.71 15.47 15.23
CA TRP A 35 -17.35 16.55 14.45
C TRP A 35 -18.66 16.12 13.79
N GLY A 36 -19.09 14.86 14.01
CA GLY A 36 -20.33 14.33 13.45
C GLY A 36 -20.20 13.80 12.01
N LEU A 37 -18.98 13.70 11.47
CA LEU A 37 -18.74 13.10 10.16
C LEU A 37 -18.67 11.57 10.29
N PRO A 38 -19.14 10.80 9.28
CA PRO A 38 -19.01 9.35 9.28
C PRO A 38 -17.54 8.93 9.44
N ALA A 39 -17.28 7.97 10.33
CA ALA A 39 -15.94 7.45 10.54
C ALA A 39 -15.49 6.63 9.31
N MET A 40 -14.20 6.68 8.98
CA MET A 40 -13.63 5.83 7.95
C MET A 40 -13.57 4.39 8.45
N ARG A 41 -14.12 3.46 7.65
CA ARG A 41 -14.07 2.02 7.89
C ARG A 41 -13.10 1.37 6.91
N ILE A 42 -12.20 0.53 7.43
CA ILE A 42 -11.21 -0.20 6.65
C ILE A 42 -11.59 -1.68 6.66
N THR A 43 -11.88 -2.23 5.49
CA THR A 43 -12.09 -3.66 5.29
C THR A 43 -10.86 -4.25 4.62
N THR A 44 -10.21 -5.19 5.31
CA THR A 44 -9.04 -5.90 4.78
C THR A 44 -9.20 -7.39 4.95
N THR A 45 -8.76 -8.16 3.95
CA THR A 45 -8.78 -9.61 3.98
C THR A 45 -7.57 -10.13 3.22
N SER A 46 -6.79 -11.02 3.82
CA SER A 46 -5.71 -11.68 3.11
C SER A 46 -6.25 -12.73 2.15
N HIS A 47 -5.71 -12.78 0.95
CA HIS A 47 -6.05 -13.78 -0.04
C HIS A 47 -5.34 -15.12 0.26
N PRO A 48 -5.90 -16.28 -0.12
CA PRO A 48 -5.22 -17.58 0.04
C PRO A 48 -3.80 -17.64 -0.54
N ASP A 49 -3.52 -16.91 -1.62
CA ASP A 49 -2.18 -16.86 -2.21
C ASP A 49 -1.19 -16.01 -1.38
N ASP A 50 -1.69 -15.03 -0.61
CA ASP A 50 -0.86 -14.31 0.35
C ASP A 50 -0.37 -15.26 1.45
N PHE A 51 -1.26 -16.12 1.98
CA PHE A 51 -0.89 -17.14 2.97
C PHE A 51 0.13 -18.15 2.43
N LYS A 52 -0.03 -18.63 1.18
CA LYS A 52 0.94 -19.50 0.55
C LYS A 52 2.32 -18.86 0.42
N SER A 53 2.33 -17.60 0.00
CA SER A 53 3.56 -16.81 -0.13
C SER A 53 4.23 -16.61 1.22
N MET A 54 3.48 -16.21 2.24
CA MET A 54 3.99 -16.03 3.60
C MET A 54 4.56 -17.33 4.17
N GLU A 55 3.86 -18.46 4.01
CA GLU A 55 4.33 -19.76 4.49
C GLU A 55 5.61 -20.21 3.76
N PHE A 56 5.67 -20.05 2.44
CA PHE A 56 6.89 -20.34 1.69
C PHE A 56 8.09 -19.54 2.23
N PHE A 57 7.93 -18.25 2.44
CA PHE A 57 9.02 -17.41 2.93
C PHE A 57 9.32 -17.64 4.42
N ARG A 58 8.34 -18.02 5.22
CA ARG A 58 8.56 -18.45 6.61
C ARG A 58 9.53 -19.63 6.65
N GLN A 59 9.30 -20.66 5.84
CA GLN A 59 10.18 -21.82 5.74
C GLN A 59 11.58 -21.43 5.25
N LYS A 60 11.66 -20.60 4.21
CA LYS A 60 12.95 -20.12 3.68
C LYS A 60 13.74 -19.29 4.70
N SER A 61 13.07 -18.51 5.52
CA SER A 61 13.73 -17.75 6.59
C SER A 61 14.35 -18.69 7.64
N LEU A 62 13.66 -19.76 8.03
CA LEU A 62 14.22 -20.77 8.94
C LEU A 62 15.44 -21.47 8.34
N GLU A 63 15.36 -21.88 7.07
CA GLU A 63 16.48 -22.49 6.34
C GLU A 63 17.71 -21.56 6.30
N ILE A 64 17.51 -20.27 6.02
CA ILE A 64 18.59 -19.26 5.97
C ILE A 64 19.23 -19.10 7.35
N LEU A 65 18.44 -18.99 8.42
CA LEU A 65 18.96 -18.84 9.77
C LEU A 65 19.75 -20.08 10.20
N MET A 66 19.27 -21.28 9.89
CA MET A 66 20.02 -22.53 10.15
C MET A 66 21.34 -22.56 9.35
N ALA A 67 21.30 -22.21 8.08
CA ALA A 67 22.50 -22.18 7.23
C ALA A 67 23.51 -21.12 7.71
N ALA A 68 23.04 -20.05 8.33
CA ALA A 68 23.88 -19.03 8.96
C ALA A 68 24.50 -19.46 10.32
N GLY A 69 24.21 -20.67 10.78
CA GLY A 69 24.79 -21.25 12.00
C GLY A 69 23.98 -21.01 13.27
N ALA A 70 22.69 -20.69 13.16
CA ALA A 70 21.83 -20.58 14.33
C ALA A 70 21.61 -21.96 14.96
N ASN A 71 21.83 -22.06 16.28
CA ASN A 71 21.64 -23.29 17.04
C ASN A 71 20.17 -23.65 17.29
N THR A 72 19.32 -22.64 17.31
CA THR A 72 17.88 -22.76 17.51
C THR A 72 17.17 -21.75 16.63
N VAL A 73 16.18 -22.21 15.88
CA VAL A 73 15.35 -21.36 15.02
C VAL A 73 13.87 -21.63 15.28
N TRP A 74 13.07 -20.61 15.23
CA TRP A 74 11.61 -20.70 15.28
C TRP A 74 11.00 -19.58 14.46
N ALA A 75 9.75 -19.69 14.09
CA ALA A 75 8.97 -18.66 13.46
C ALA A 75 7.53 -18.73 13.98
N ASP A 76 6.92 -17.59 14.10
CA ASP A 76 5.50 -17.51 14.44
C ASP A 76 4.65 -18.14 13.33
N PRO A 77 3.47 -18.68 13.66
CA PRO A 77 2.52 -19.14 12.66
C PRO A 77 2.14 -18.00 11.73
N VAL A 78 1.89 -18.32 10.46
CA VAL A 78 1.33 -17.37 9.51
C VAL A 78 -0.12 -17.07 9.93
N THR A 79 -0.41 -15.82 10.18
CA THR A 79 -1.74 -15.33 10.55
C THR A 79 -2.17 -14.23 9.61
N ASP A 80 -3.46 -13.94 9.56
CA ASP A 80 -3.96 -12.78 8.84
C ASP A 80 -3.44 -11.50 9.52
N SER A 81 -2.48 -10.86 8.90
CA SER A 81 -1.90 -9.60 9.35
C SER A 81 -2.43 -8.47 8.46
N SER A 82 -3.66 -8.10 8.66
CA SER A 82 -4.33 -7.02 7.93
C SER A 82 -3.86 -5.62 8.33
N GLY A 83 -2.56 -5.38 8.39
CA GLY A 83 -2.07 -4.06 8.77
C GLY A 83 -0.59 -3.89 8.47
N GLY A 84 -0.27 -3.18 7.42
CA GLY A 84 1.10 -2.81 7.06
C GLY A 84 1.29 -1.31 6.95
N ALA A 85 2.49 -0.83 7.23
CA ALA A 85 2.85 0.58 7.08
C ALA A 85 2.87 1.07 5.60
N HIS A 86 2.69 0.17 4.65
CA HIS A 86 2.79 0.45 3.22
C HIS A 86 1.44 0.36 2.51
N SER A 87 0.41 1.01 3.06
CA SER A 87 -0.93 1.07 2.47
C SER A 87 -0.91 1.72 1.09
N ARG A 88 -1.62 1.11 0.12
CA ARG A 88 -1.60 1.52 -1.28
C ARG A 88 -2.93 1.17 -1.97
N GLY A 89 -3.21 1.86 -3.10
CA GLY A 89 -4.21 1.40 -4.07
C GLY A 89 -5.64 1.87 -3.86
N THR A 90 -5.94 2.61 -2.80
CA THR A 90 -7.30 3.09 -2.52
C THR A 90 -7.84 4.10 -3.53
N CYS A 91 -6.93 4.85 -4.21
CA CYS A 91 -7.24 5.78 -5.28
C CYS A 91 -6.46 5.44 -6.55
N ARG A 92 -6.46 4.15 -6.91
CA ARG A 92 -5.60 3.62 -7.99
C ARG A 92 -5.72 4.39 -9.30
N MET A 93 -4.59 4.56 -9.97
CA MET A 93 -4.54 5.19 -11.28
C MET A 93 -4.97 4.23 -12.40
N GLY A 94 -5.50 4.80 -13.48
CA GLY A 94 -5.86 4.06 -14.69
C GLY A 94 -6.38 4.97 -15.79
N ASN A 95 -6.65 4.38 -16.95
CA ASN A 95 -7.17 5.11 -18.09
C ASN A 95 -8.71 5.09 -18.18
N ASP A 96 -9.34 4.16 -17.47
CA ASP A 96 -10.79 4.02 -17.46
C ASP A 96 -11.35 4.55 -16.12
N PRO A 97 -12.17 5.63 -16.14
CA PRO A 97 -12.79 6.18 -14.94
C PRO A 97 -13.72 5.21 -14.20
N LYS A 98 -14.19 4.15 -14.85
CA LYS A 98 -15.02 3.13 -14.21
C LYS A 98 -14.22 2.19 -13.29
N THR A 99 -12.92 2.09 -13.48
CA THR A 99 -12.04 1.16 -12.76
C THR A 99 -10.87 1.84 -12.06
N SER A 100 -10.81 3.18 -12.11
CA SER A 100 -9.73 3.97 -11.51
C SER A 100 -10.25 5.32 -10.98
N VAL A 101 -9.55 5.87 -10.01
CA VAL A 101 -9.90 7.16 -9.38
C VAL A 101 -9.14 8.31 -10.03
N VAL A 102 -7.89 8.09 -10.36
CA VAL A 102 -7.04 9.10 -11.01
C VAL A 102 -6.48 8.58 -12.34
N ASN A 103 -6.19 9.50 -13.24
CA ASN A 103 -5.52 9.18 -14.51
C ASN A 103 -3.99 9.00 -14.32
N LYS A 104 -3.28 8.67 -15.39
CA LYS A 104 -1.82 8.49 -15.40
C LYS A 104 -1.01 9.71 -14.95
N PHE A 105 -1.63 10.88 -14.82
CA PHE A 105 -1.03 12.13 -14.32
C PHE A 105 -1.49 12.48 -12.91
N HIS A 106 -2.11 11.53 -12.20
CA HIS A 106 -2.63 11.68 -10.84
C HIS A 106 -3.80 12.67 -10.69
N ARG A 107 -4.42 13.11 -11.80
CA ARG A 107 -5.61 13.93 -11.79
C ARG A 107 -6.83 13.04 -11.62
N ALA A 108 -7.72 13.40 -10.70
CA ALA A 108 -8.97 12.67 -10.49
C ALA A 108 -9.86 12.74 -11.74
N HIS A 109 -10.56 11.65 -12.05
CA HIS A 109 -11.47 11.60 -13.19
C HIS A 109 -12.72 12.44 -12.97
N ASP A 110 -13.30 12.39 -11.76
CA ASP A 110 -14.57 13.04 -11.44
C ASP A 110 -14.40 14.46 -10.91
N VAL A 111 -13.20 14.83 -10.43
CA VAL A 111 -12.92 16.15 -9.85
C VAL A 111 -11.71 16.75 -10.56
N PRO A 112 -11.91 17.53 -11.61
CA PRO A 112 -10.84 17.96 -12.52
C PRO A 112 -9.74 18.82 -11.90
N ASN A 113 -9.97 19.45 -10.77
CA ASN A 113 -8.98 20.24 -10.02
C ASN A 113 -8.36 19.52 -8.84
N LEU A 114 -8.62 18.21 -8.68
CA LEU A 114 -8.05 17.37 -7.64
C LEU A 114 -6.93 16.49 -8.19
N TYR A 115 -5.80 16.48 -7.49
CA TYR A 115 -4.67 15.60 -7.76
C TYR A 115 -4.33 14.80 -6.51
N ILE A 116 -4.11 13.47 -6.66
CA ILE A 116 -3.76 12.56 -5.59
C ILE A 116 -2.39 11.97 -5.91
N VAL A 117 -1.37 12.32 -5.11
CA VAL A 117 0.04 12.06 -5.42
C VAL A 117 0.76 11.19 -4.39
N ASP A 118 0.01 10.46 -3.59
CA ASP A 118 0.51 9.55 -2.58
C ASP A 118 0.44 8.07 -3.00
N GLY A 119 0.70 7.15 -2.08
CA GLY A 119 0.68 5.71 -2.33
C GLY A 119 -0.69 5.16 -2.71
N SER A 120 -1.79 5.87 -2.45
CA SER A 120 -3.13 5.43 -2.82
C SER A 120 -3.33 5.30 -4.33
N SER A 121 -2.54 6.04 -5.12
CA SER A 121 -2.60 6.01 -6.60
C SER A 121 -1.96 4.76 -7.24
N PHE A 122 -1.28 3.93 -6.48
CA PHE A 122 -0.67 2.70 -7.01
C PHE A 122 -1.73 1.69 -7.46
N VAL A 123 -1.48 1.04 -8.59
CA VAL A 123 -2.33 -0.04 -9.12
C VAL A 123 -2.05 -1.35 -8.41
N THR A 124 -0.79 -1.61 -8.10
CA THR A 124 -0.32 -2.77 -7.34
C THR A 124 0.88 -2.39 -6.51
N GLY A 125 1.19 -3.15 -5.50
CA GLY A 125 2.35 -2.93 -4.67
C GLY A 125 3.38 -4.03 -4.82
N GLY A 126 4.62 -3.67 -5.15
CA GLY A 126 5.74 -4.58 -4.96
C GLY A 126 6.01 -4.83 -3.49
N ARG A 127 6.86 -5.78 -3.20
CA ARG A 127 7.29 -6.13 -1.83
C ARG A 127 8.18 -5.08 -1.14
N ASN A 128 8.72 -4.12 -1.90
CA ASN A 128 9.66 -3.12 -1.39
C ASN A 128 8.94 -1.87 -0.88
N HIS A 129 9.67 -1.08 -0.10
CA HIS A 129 9.22 0.20 0.44
C HIS A 129 8.85 1.17 -0.69
N PRO A 130 7.62 1.74 -0.74
CA PRO A 130 7.12 2.49 -1.88
C PRO A 130 7.56 3.95 -1.92
N THR A 131 8.16 4.50 -0.84
CA THR A 131 8.36 5.94 -0.64
C THR A 131 9.09 6.62 -1.80
N MET A 132 10.17 6.04 -2.30
CA MET A 132 10.92 6.63 -3.40
C MET A 132 10.10 6.66 -4.71
N THR A 133 9.31 5.62 -4.96
CA THR A 133 8.41 5.59 -6.12
C THR A 133 7.27 6.60 -5.96
N ILE A 134 6.69 6.75 -4.77
CA ILE A 134 5.69 7.80 -4.47
C ILE A 134 6.29 9.16 -4.79
N SER A 135 7.49 9.47 -4.29
CA SER A 135 8.16 10.76 -4.53
C SER A 135 8.40 11.01 -6.01
N ALA A 136 8.89 10.01 -6.75
CA ALA A 136 9.13 10.13 -8.20
C ALA A 136 7.82 10.40 -8.98
N LEU A 137 6.73 9.72 -8.60
CA LEU A 137 5.42 9.92 -9.20
C LEU A 137 4.84 11.30 -8.85
N ALA A 138 5.03 11.78 -7.63
CA ALA A 138 4.61 13.12 -7.21
C ALA A 138 5.34 14.21 -8.00
N PHE A 139 6.67 14.09 -8.20
CA PHE A 139 7.43 15.01 -9.06
C PHE A 139 6.92 15.00 -10.50
N ARG A 140 6.63 13.83 -11.06
CA ARG A 140 6.07 13.72 -12.41
C ARG A 140 4.69 14.40 -12.51
N ALA A 141 3.84 14.22 -11.51
CA ALA A 141 2.53 14.86 -11.45
C ALA A 141 2.65 16.38 -11.35
N ALA A 142 3.54 16.88 -10.48
CA ALA A 142 3.80 18.30 -10.32
C ALA A 142 4.32 18.94 -11.62
N ASP A 143 5.25 18.29 -12.32
CA ASP A 143 5.76 18.77 -13.62
C ASP A 143 4.65 18.87 -14.68
N THR A 144 3.76 17.87 -14.71
CA THR A 144 2.58 17.88 -15.60
C THR A 144 1.61 19.00 -15.23
N LEU A 145 1.35 19.20 -13.95
CA LEU A 145 0.48 20.26 -13.44
C LEU A 145 1.02 21.67 -13.81
N VAL A 146 2.33 21.88 -13.64
CA VAL A 146 2.98 23.15 -14.01
C VAL A 146 2.88 23.41 -15.51
N ARG A 147 3.05 22.38 -16.35
CA ARG A 147 2.88 22.53 -17.81
C ARG A 147 1.44 22.88 -18.17
N ALA A 148 0.46 22.18 -17.60
CA ALA A 148 -0.96 22.46 -17.82
C ALA A 148 -1.37 23.87 -17.34
N ALA A 149 -0.78 24.33 -16.22
CA ALA A 149 -1.00 25.70 -15.75
C ALA A 149 -0.47 26.76 -16.73
N ARG A 150 0.71 26.52 -17.30
CA ARG A 150 1.35 27.42 -18.26
C ARG A 150 0.65 27.45 -19.63
N SER A 151 0.12 26.30 -20.08
CA SER A 151 -0.64 26.23 -21.34
C SER A 151 -2.08 26.75 -21.22
N GLY A 152 -2.58 26.98 -20.01
CA GLY A 152 -3.97 27.38 -19.75
C GLY A 152 -4.95 26.21 -19.66
N ASP A 153 -4.49 24.96 -19.79
CA ASP A 153 -5.33 23.75 -19.77
C ASP A 153 -6.01 23.50 -18.41
N LEU A 154 -5.50 24.13 -17.33
CA LEU A 154 -6.18 24.07 -16.03
C LEU A 154 -7.46 24.88 -15.98
N LYS A 155 -7.60 25.93 -16.82
CA LYS A 155 -8.78 26.79 -16.86
C LYS A 155 -9.99 26.13 -17.54
N ALA A 156 -9.76 25.10 -18.35
CA ALA A 156 -10.82 24.38 -19.06
C ALA A 156 -11.54 23.35 -18.17
N ALA A 157 -11.19 23.28 -16.88
CA ALA A 157 -11.66 22.25 -15.96
C ALA A 157 -12.41 22.80 -14.73
N ILE A 158 -12.85 24.07 -14.82
CA ILE A 158 -13.72 24.72 -13.82
C ILE A 158 -15.12 24.88 -14.40
#